data_bfa74814766c030367a28260c8169568
#
_entry.id   bfa74814766c030367a28260c8169568
#
_cell.length_a   1.000
_cell.length_b   1.000
_cell.length_c   1.000
_cell.angle_alpha   90.00
_cell.angle_beta   90.00
_cell.angle_gamma   90.00
#
_symmetry.space_group_name_H-M   'P 1'
#
loop_
_entity.id
_entity.type
_entity.pdbx_description
1 polymer ?
#
loop_
_entity_poly.entity_id
_entity_poly.type
_entity_poly.pdbx_seq_one_letter_code
_entity_poly.pdbx_strand_id
1 'polypeptide(L)'
;MFIIRKIWSIITLPLLLITILTSPVAKSTDSAELVSKNVFVFEKALIMGQGIATDGEYYYTSGAITALNLTALAKFTFDDMEMVDSHVNPLPEKCTDRGNDHIGGISVYNGKIYASVEDSDEYIHPCIVVFDCETLEPTGEIYDLPRDIFDDGVPWCAVDGETGYLYASKWTDIEKIYVYDTNNEMSYVKEITLNGITPIHRIQGGEFYNGKLYLSNDIEDNGNYKNILSVDVENGKVEVAALRDVGGDNVEAEGLTFYPAEDGSVMHVLDYNKVIGVFVHHYKVDFAEK
;
A
#
# COMPACT_ATOMS: atom_id res chain seq x y z
N MET A 1 21.93 -33.56 12.30
CA MET A 1 20.59 -32.95 12.47
C MET A 1 20.43 -32.16 13.78
N PHE A 2 21.02 -32.57 14.92
CA PHE A 2 20.94 -31.84 16.20
C PHE A 2 21.73 -30.53 16.28
N ILE A 3 22.83 -30.40 15.56
CA ILE A 3 23.71 -29.20 15.58
C ILE A 3 23.07 -28.03 14.80
N ILE A 4 22.42 -28.31 13.69
CA ILE A 4 21.75 -27.28 12.85
C ILE A 4 20.57 -26.64 13.60
N ARG A 5 19.79 -27.41 14.35
CA ARG A 5 18.70 -26.85 15.18
C ARG A 5 19.18 -25.94 16.31
N LYS A 6 20.35 -26.20 16.91
CA LYS A 6 20.95 -25.34 17.95
C LYS A 6 21.52 -24.03 17.36
N ILE A 7 22.05 -24.05 16.15
CA ILE A 7 22.55 -22.83 15.49
C ILE A 7 21.39 -21.91 15.12
N TRP A 8 20.29 -22.45 14.62
CA TRP A 8 19.07 -21.67 14.34
C TRP A 8 18.49 -20.99 15.60
N SER A 9 18.42 -21.72 16.72
CA SER A 9 17.90 -21.13 17.97
C SER A 9 18.81 -20.05 18.59
N ILE A 10 20.11 -20.06 18.28
CA ILE A 10 21.07 -19.04 18.76
C ILE A 10 21.01 -17.77 17.90
N ILE A 11 20.67 -17.90 16.61
CA ILE A 11 20.56 -16.77 15.68
C ILE A 11 19.16 -16.14 15.73
N THR A 12 18.10 -16.94 15.87
CA THR A 12 16.71 -16.45 15.87
C THR A 12 16.35 -15.70 17.16
N LEU A 13 16.89 -16.07 18.32
CA LEU A 13 16.58 -15.40 19.59
C LEU A 13 17.12 -13.96 19.66
N PRO A 14 18.37 -13.65 19.29
CA PRO A 14 18.86 -12.25 19.20
C PRO A 14 18.15 -11.44 18.14
N LEU A 15 17.80 -12.04 16.97
CA LEU A 15 17.06 -11.37 15.93
C LEU A 15 15.63 -11.03 16.37
N LEU A 16 14.94 -11.94 17.05
CA LEU A 16 13.63 -11.68 17.64
C LEU A 16 13.69 -10.57 18.70
N LEU A 17 14.77 -10.54 19.53
CA LEU A 17 14.98 -9.49 20.52
C LEU A 17 15.26 -8.13 19.86
N ILE A 18 16.03 -8.09 18.79
CA ILE A 18 16.27 -6.89 17.98
C ILE A 18 14.96 -6.41 17.39
N THR A 19 14.14 -7.30 16.82
CA THR A 19 12.82 -6.98 16.26
C THR A 19 11.91 -6.34 17.30
N ILE A 20 11.87 -6.88 18.51
CA ILE A 20 11.06 -6.34 19.61
C ILE A 20 11.55 -4.96 20.06
N LEU A 21 12.87 -4.76 20.11
CA LEU A 21 13.48 -3.51 20.57
C LEU A 21 13.46 -2.38 19.55
N THR A 22 13.43 -2.72 18.26
CA THR A 22 13.51 -1.76 17.15
C THR A 22 12.22 -1.68 16.32
N SER A 23 11.16 -2.43 16.69
CA SER A 23 9.87 -2.29 16.05
C SER A 23 9.35 -0.86 16.22
N PRO A 24 8.72 -0.28 15.18
CA PRO A 24 8.12 1.03 15.30
C PRO A 24 7.21 1.05 16.53
N VAL A 25 7.42 2.02 17.39
CA VAL A 25 6.55 2.22 18.53
C VAL A 25 5.36 3.04 18.00
N ALA A 26 4.39 2.35 17.41
CA ALA A 26 3.13 2.98 17.11
C ALA A 26 2.35 3.21 18.40
N LYS A 27 1.75 4.39 18.54
CA LYS A 27 0.92 4.77 19.68
C LYS A 27 -0.41 5.31 19.16
N SER A 28 -1.42 5.23 20.01
CA SER A 28 -2.69 5.90 19.76
C SER A 28 -2.54 7.41 19.75
N THR A 29 -3.33 8.06 18.90
CA THR A 29 -3.54 9.52 18.87
C THR A 29 -5.01 9.83 19.12
N ASP A 30 -5.36 11.12 19.21
CA ASP A 30 -6.77 11.54 19.34
C ASP A 30 -7.62 11.20 18.10
N SER A 31 -6.98 10.98 16.93
CA SER A 31 -7.64 10.69 15.66
C SER A 31 -7.49 9.24 15.18
N ALA A 32 -6.62 8.45 15.81
CA ALA A 32 -6.39 7.06 15.46
C ALA A 32 -5.98 6.25 16.70
N GLU A 33 -6.89 5.44 17.23
CA GLU A 33 -6.63 4.53 18.35
C GLU A 33 -5.98 3.25 17.82
N LEU A 34 -4.71 3.01 18.19
CA LEU A 34 -4.02 1.76 17.87
C LEU A 34 -4.61 0.61 18.69
N VAL A 35 -5.16 -0.40 18.03
CA VAL A 35 -5.75 -1.59 18.66
C VAL A 35 -4.75 -2.71 18.76
N SER A 36 -4.15 -3.06 17.62
CA SER A 36 -3.24 -4.20 17.50
C SER A 36 -2.25 -4.00 16.35
N LYS A 37 -1.28 -4.90 16.22
CA LYS A 37 -0.35 -4.94 15.10
C LYS A 37 0.07 -6.35 14.77
N ASN A 38 0.29 -6.63 13.48
CA ASN A 38 1.01 -7.80 13.01
C ASN A 38 2.44 -7.43 12.63
N VAL A 39 3.38 -8.32 12.87
CA VAL A 39 4.80 -8.11 12.60
C VAL A 39 5.33 -9.22 11.71
N PHE A 40 5.89 -8.85 10.57
CA PHE A 40 6.43 -9.79 9.59
C PHE A 40 7.92 -9.56 9.41
N VAL A 41 8.72 -10.58 9.72
CA VAL A 41 10.19 -10.51 9.73
C VAL A 41 10.74 -11.25 8.53
N PHE A 42 11.70 -10.64 7.82
CA PHE A 42 12.51 -11.20 6.72
C PHE A 42 11.74 -11.83 5.56
N GLU A 43 11.35 -13.10 5.65
CA GLU A 43 10.74 -13.83 4.52
C GLU A 43 9.44 -13.18 4.01
N LYS A 44 8.62 -12.69 4.94
CA LYS A 44 7.36 -12.03 4.60
C LYS A 44 7.53 -10.55 4.25
N ALA A 45 8.61 -9.90 4.72
CA ALA A 45 8.91 -8.52 4.36
C ALA A 45 9.17 -8.33 2.87
N LEU A 46 9.70 -9.36 2.21
CA LEU A 46 9.96 -9.35 0.76
C LEU A 46 8.69 -9.23 -0.08
N ILE A 47 7.57 -9.73 0.43
CA ILE A 47 6.31 -9.85 -0.32
C ILE A 47 5.20 -8.95 0.20
N MET A 48 5.48 -8.07 1.17
CA MET A 48 4.46 -7.27 1.84
C MET A 48 4.84 -5.79 1.99
N GLY A 49 5.94 -5.34 1.42
CA GLY A 49 6.55 -4.07 1.79
C GLY A 49 5.94 -2.82 1.16
N GLN A 50 4.90 -2.92 0.34
CA GLN A 50 4.37 -1.79 -0.44
C GLN A 50 2.86 -1.58 -0.25
N GLY A 51 2.02 -2.31 -0.95
CA GLY A 51 0.58 -2.14 -0.92
C GLY A 51 -0.15 -3.12 0.00
N ILE A 52 -1.33 -2.72 0.48
CA ILE A 52 -2.31 -3.59 1.13
C ILE A 52 -3.71 -3.21 0.65
N ALA A 53 -4.53 -4.21 0.34
CA ALA A 53 -5.92 -4.05 -0.06
C ALA A 53 -6.77 -5.22 0.45
N THR A 54 -8.10 -5.13 0.36
CA THR A 54 -9.00 -6.22 0.77
C THR A 54 -10.19 -6.36 -0.19
N ASP A 55 -10.70 -7.60 -0.35
CA ASP A 55 -11.97 -7.89 -1.00
C ASP A 55 -13.12 -8.12 0.00
N GLY A 56 -12.85 -7.95 1.30
CA GLY A 56 -13.78 -8.24 2.38
C GLY A 56 -13.71 -9.69 2.88
N GLU A 57 -12.87 -10.54 2.29
CA GLU A 57 -12.63 -11.92 2.70
C GLU A 57 -11.16 -12.18 3.02
N TYR A 58 -10.25 -11.52 2.28
CA TYR A 58 -8.80 -11.64 2.45
C TYR A 58 -8.11 -10.28 2.40
N TYR A 59 -6.92 -10.21 2.99
CA TYR A 59 -5.95 -9.16 2.67
C TYR A 59 -5.08 -9.60 1.51
N TYR A 60 -4.81 -8.66 0.62
CA TYR A 60 -3.82 -8.76 -0.45
C TYR A 60 -2.70 -7.78 -0.19
N THR A 61 -1.46 -8.18 -0.45
CA THR A 61 -0.30 -7.30 -0.30
C THR A 61 0.58 -7.36 -1.52
N SER A 62 1.29 -6.28 -1.77
CA SER A 62 2.34 -6.19 -2.78
C SER A 62 3.69 -5.92 -2.12
N GLY A 63 4.76 -6.23 -2.84
CA GLY A 63 6.11 -5.93 -2.41
C GLY A 63 7.10 -5.92 -3.56
N ALA A 64 8.20 -5.19 -3.34
CA ALA A 64 9.31 -5.15 -4.25
C ALA A 64 10.63 -5.09 -3.50
N ILE A 65 11.66 -5.77 -4.02
CA ILE A 65 13.05 -5.59 -3.66
C ILE A 65 13.80 -5.35 -4.96
N THR A 66 13.86 -4.10 -5.37
CA THR A 66 14.44 -3.66 -6.63
C THR A 66 15.90 -4.07 -6.77
N ALA A 67 16.69 -4.00 -5.68
CA ALA A 67 18.08 -4.46 -5.66
C ALA A 67 18.27 -5.96 -6.02
N LEU A 68 17.21 -6.77 -5.94
CA LEU A 68 17.21 -8.20 -6.28
C LEU A 68 16.33 -8.52 -7.48
N ASN A 69 15.71 -7.54 -8.12
CA ASN A 69 14.68 -7.70 -9.15
C ASN A 69 13.56 -8.66 -8.70
N LEU A 70 13.11 -8.53 -7.46
CA LEU A 70 12.04 -9.34 -6.90
C LEU A 70 10.81 -8.46 -6.68
N THR A 71 9.69 -8.91 -7.22
CA THR A 71 8.35 -8.39 -6.95
C THR A 71 7.47 -9.52 -6.43
N ALA A 72 6.41 -9.19 -5.68
CA ALA A 72 5.50 -10.22 -5.23
C ALA A 72 4.09 -9.69 -4.97
N LEU A 73 3.14 -10.59 -5.05
CA LEU A 73 1.79 -10.46 -4.50
C LEU A 73 1.55 -11.60 -3.50
N ALA A 74 0.80 -11.33 -2.44
CA ALA A 74 0.41 -12.34 -1.48
C ALA A 74 -1.01 -12.12 -0.97
N LYS A 75 -1.63 -13.22 -0.51
CA LYS A 75 -2.98 -13.30 0.01
C LYS A 75 -2.94 -13.82 1.45
N PHE A 76 -3.67 -13.17 2.36
CA PHE A 76 -3.66 -13.47 3.79
C PHE A 76 -5.06 -13.54 4.37
N THR A 77 -5.24 -14.34 5.42
CA THR A 77 -6.45 -14.33 6.24
C THR A 77 -6.58 -13.04 7.04
N PHE A 78 -7.79 -12.68 7.51
CA PHE A 78 -7.99 -11.50 8.35
C PHE A 78 -7.50 -11.69 9.79
N ASP A 79 -7.86 -12.80 10.42
CA ASP A 79 -7.76 -12.94 11.89
C ASP A 79 -6.31 -12.86 12.41
N ASP A 80 -5.41 -13.59 11.79
CA ASP A 80 -4.02 -13.70 12.20
C ASP A 80 -3.01 -13.38 11.10
N MET A 81 -3.49 -12.95 9.94
CA MET A 81 -2.70 -12.69 8.74
C MET A 81 -1.80 -13.90 8.36
N GLU A 82 -2.38 -15.09 8.41
CA GLU A 82 -1.72 -16.26 7.85
C GLU A 82 -1.71 -16.19 6.33
N MET A 83 -0.54 -16.44 5.73
CA MET A 83 -0.40 -16.44 4.28
C MET A 83 -1.14 -17.64 3.67
N VAL A 84 -2.12 -17.36 2.84
CA VAL A 84 -2.90 -18.35 2.09
C VAL A 84 -2.19 -18.72 0.80
N ASP A 85 -1.71 -17.70 0.07
CA ASP A 85 -1.03 -17.87 -1.21
C ASP A 85 -0.06 -16.72 -1.49
N SER A 86 0.89 -16.92 -2.41
CA SER A 86 1.81 -15.89 -2.87
C SER A 86 2.38 -16.19 -4.24
N HIS A 87 2.55 -15.16 -5.05
CA HIS A 87 3.22 -15.24 -6.34
C HIS A 87 4.44 -14.31 -6.36
N VAL A 88 5.62 -14.91 -6.50
CA VAL A 88 6.89 -14.15 -6.61
C VAL A 88 7.19 -13.91 -8.09
N ASN A 89 7.57 -12.68 -8.42
CA ASN A 89 7.79 -12.18 -9.79
C ASN A 89 6.55 -12.35 -10.69
N PRO A 90 5.39 -11.83 -10.27
CA PRO A 90 4.14 -11.98 -11.03
C PRO A 90 4.06 -11.03 -12.23
N LEU A 91 5.01 -10.11 -12.41
CA LEU A 91 4.96 -9.14 -13.50
C LEU A 91 5.04 -9.82 -14.87
N PRO A 92 4.15 -9.47 -15.81
CA PRO A 92 4.22 -9.97 -17.18
C PRO A 92 5.55 -9.61 -17.87
N GLU A 93 6.00 -10.46 -18.80
CA GLU A 93 7.21 -10.26 -19.60
C GLU A 93 7.25 -8.88 -20.30
N LYS A 94 6.09 -8.41 -20.79
CA LYS A 94 5.96 -7.04 -21.37
C LYS A 94 6.40 -5.95 -20.37
N CYS A 95 6.20 -6.13 -19.08
CA CYS A 95 6.61 -5.18 -18.05
C CYS A 95 8.10 -5.32 -17.73
N THR A 96 8.57 -6.54 -17.49
CA THR A 96 9.98 -6.80 -17.14
C THR A 96 10.94 -6.48 -18.27
N ASP A 97 10.56 -6.72 -19.52
CA ASP A 97 11.37 -6.40 -20.72
C ASP A 97 11.64 -4.91 -20.90
N ARG A 98 10.77 -4.05 -20.34
CA ARG A 98 10.92 -2.60 -20.41
C ARG A 98 11.41 -1.97 -19.10
N GLY A 99 11.84 -2.81 -18.15
CA GLY A 99 12.51 -2.40 -16.92
C GLY A 99 11.61 -2.23 -15.71
N ASN A 100 10.29 -2.51 -15.80
CA ASN A 100 9.43 -2.47 -14.61
C ASN A 100 9.88 -3.54 -13.59
N ASP A 101 10.22 -3.10 -12.39
CA ASP A 101 10.76 -3.94 -11.30
C ASP A 101 10.12 -3.63 -9.93
N HIS A 102 9.09 -2.78 -9.92
CA HIS A 102 8.43 -2.32 -8.71
C HIS A 102 6.92 -2.44 -8.81
N ILE A 103 6.30 -3.11 -7.83
CA ILE A 103 4.85 -3.11 -7.60
C ILE A 103 4.60 -2.28 -6.35
N GLY A 104 3.99 -1.12 -6.50
CA GLY A 104 3.63 -0.20 -5.43
C GLY A 104 2.28 -0.52 -4.79
N GLY A 105 1.46 0.50 -4.53
CA GLY A 105 0.13 0.36 -3.95
C GLY A 105 -0.82 -0.43 -4.84
N ILE A 106 -1.75 -1.14 -4.22
CA ILE A 106 -2.75 -1.99 -4.88
C ILE A 106 -4.15 -1.64 -4.41
N SER A 107 -5.14 -1.95 -5.23
CA SER A 107 -6.57 -1.85 -4.88
C SER A 107 -7.33 -3.04 -5.46
N VAL A 108 -8.39 -3.49 -4.76
CA VAL A 108 -9.19 -4.64 -5.19
C VAL A 108 -10.57 -4.18 -5.68
N TYR A 109 -10.96 -4.66 -6.84
CA TYR A 109 -12.28 -4.42 -7.39
C TYR A 109 -12.75 -5.56 -8.29
N ASN A 110 -13.98 -6.07 -8.09
CA ASN A 110 -14.60 -7.12 -8.90
C ASN A 110 -13.72 -8.36 -9.09
N GLY A 111 -13.10 -8.87 -8.02
CA GLY A 111 -12.25 -10.07 -8.07
C GLY A 111 -10.89 -9.86 -8.76
N LYS A 112 -10.49 -8.62 -8.99
CA LYS A 112 -9.22 -8.22 -9.60
C LYS A 112 -8.43 -7.33 -8.67
N ILE A 113 -7.10 -7.49 -8.69
CA ILE A 113 -6.13 -6.61 -8.05
C ILE A 113 -5.60 -5.67 -9.12
N TYR A 114 -5.83 -4.38 -8.95
CA TYR A 114 -5.20 -3.32 -9.74
C TYR A 114 -3.93 -2.89 -9.03
N ALA A 115 -2.79 -3.02 -9.68
CA ALA A 115 -1.49 -2.73 -9.11
C ALA A 115 -0.79 -1.60 -9.86
N SER A 116 -0.33 -0.60 -9.13
CA SER A 116 0.58 0.39 -9.68
C SER A 116 1.95 -0.24 -9.90
N VAL A 117 2.51 -0.06 -11.10
CA VAL A 117 3.76 -0.69 -11.52
C VAL A 117 4.63 0.32 -12.24
N GLU A 118 5.91 0.35 -11.88
CA GLU A 118 6.88 1.28 -12.44
C GLU A 118 8.28 0.65 -12.51
N ASP A 119 9.20 1.29 -13.23
CA ASP A 119 10.62 1.10 -13.02
C ASP A 119 11.10 2.06 -11.93
N SER A 120 11.91 1.55 -11.00
CA SER A 120 12.30 2.30 -9.79
C SER A 120 13.41 3.33 -10.02
N ASP A 121 13.99 3.39 -11.22
CA ASP A 121 15.15 4.26 -11.52
C ASP A 121 14.77 5.49 -12.34
N GLU A 122 14.06 5.33 -13.45
CA GLU A 122 13.83 6.39 -14.42
C GLU A 122 12.34 6.72 -14.66
N TYR A 123 11.40 5.90 -14.15
CA TYR A 123 9.95 6.06 -14.27
C TYR A 123 9.47 6.25 -15.72
N ILE A 124 10.06 5.47 -16.66
CA ILE A 124 9.78 5.62 -18.09
C ILE A 124 8.44 4.99 -18.48
N HIS A 125 8.08 3.89 -17.80
CA HIS A 125 6.94 3.07 -18.12
C HIS A 125 5.96 2.87 -16.96
N PRO A 126 5.42 3.96 -16.35
CA PRO A 126 4.39 3.82 -15.32
C PRO A 126 3.14 3.16 -15.92
N CYS A 127 2.59 2.18 -15.23
CA CYS A 127 1.41 1.47 -15.71
C CYS A 127 0.58 0.88 -14.56
N ILE A 128 -0.66 0.50 -14.88
CA ILE A 128 -1.49 -0.37 -14.03
C ILE A 128 -1.48 -1.77 -14.62
N VAL A 129 -1.12 -2.75 -13.80
CA VAL A 129 -1.19 -4.18 -14.15
C VAL A 129 -2.31 -4.81 -13.35
N VAL A 130 -3.12 -5.65 -14.00
CA VAL A 130 -4.28 -6.28 -13.37
C VAL A 130 -3.99 -7.76 -13.12
N PHE A 131 -4.24 -8.20 -11.89
CA PHE A 131 -4.10 -9.59 -11.46
C PHE A 131 -5.45 -10.15 -11.01
N ASP A 132 -5.58 -11.44 -11.03
CA ASP A 132 -6.74 -12.16 -10.52
C ASP A 132 -6.60 -12.41 -9.01
N CYS A 133 -7.65 -12.13 -8.22
CA CYS A 133 -7.64 -12.29 -6.76
C CYS A 133 -7.55 -13.74 -6.29
N GLU A 134 -8.02 -14.70 -7.09
CA GLU A 134 -8.00 -16.11 -6.71
C GLU A 134 -6.62 -16.73 -6.93
N THR A 135 -6.00 -16.41 -8.07
CA THR A 135 -4.76 -17.08 -8.52
C THR A 135 -3.51 -16.22 -8.32
N LEU A 136 -3.63 -14.93 -8.09
CA LEU A 136 -2.55 -13.92 -8.08
C LEU A 136 -1.79 -13.83 -9.42
N GLU A 137 -2.32 -14.41 -10.50
CA GLU A 137 -1.74 -14.41 -11.83
C GLU A 137 -2.17 -13.13 -12.59
N PRO A 138 -1.32 -12.62 -13.50
CA PRO A 138 -1.71 -11.50 -14.33
C PRO A 138 -2.84 -11.91 -15.30
N THR A 139 -3.87 -11.06 -15.40
CA THR A 139 -5.00 -11.28 -16.31
C THR A 139 -4.65 -11.03 -17.78
N GLY A 140 -3.50 -10.40 -18.04
CA GLY A 140 -3.07 -9.92 -19.34
C GLY A 140 -3.46 -8.45 -19.61
N GLU A 141 -4.20 -7.82 -18.71
CA GLU A 141 -4.56 -6.40 -18.79
C GLU A 141 -3.40 -5.55 -18.25
N ILE A 142 -2.80 -4.73 -19.10
CA ILE A 142 -1.72 -3.79 -18.79
C ILE A 142 -2.05 -2.46 -19.42
N TYR A 143 -2.19 -1.42 -18.61
CA TYR A 143 -2.59 -0.09 -19.00
C TYR A 143 -1.47 0.91 -18.77
N ASP A 144 -0.81 1.33 -19.86
CA ASP A 144 0.26 2.32 -19.80
C ASP A 144 -0.29 3.69 -19.42
N LEU A 145 0.36 4.37 -18.48
CA LEU A 145 0.00 5.71 -18.05
C LEU A 145 0.91 6.76 -18.74
N PRO A 146 0.41 7.99 -18.97
CA PRO A 146 1.20 9.03 -19.62
C PRO A 146 2.41 9.44 -18.79
N ARG A 147 3.62 9.21 -19.29
CA ARG A 147 4.88 9.55 -18.59
C ARG A 147 5.03 11.03 -18.27
N ASP A 148 4.50 11.90 -19.11
CA ASP A 148 4.53 13.35 -18.88
C ASP A 148 3.64 13.81 -17.73
N ILE A 149 2.73 12.96 -17.26
CA ILE A 149 1.90 13.14 -16.07
C ILE A 149 2.51 12.44 -14.86
N PHE A 150 2.98 11.22 -15.05
CA PHE A 150 3.55 10.35 -14.01
C PHE A 150 5.08 10.33 -14.14
N ASP A 151 5.68 11.51 -14.15
CA ASP A 151 7.11 11.75 -14.42
C ASP A 151 8.05 11.30 -13.29
N ASP A 152 7.52 11.09 -12.11
CA ASP A 152 8.18 10.50 -10.94
C ASP A 152 7.48 9.23 -10.42
N GLY A 153 6.84 8.48 -11.33
CA GLY A 153 6.21 7.19 -11.08
C GLY A 153 4.73 7.23 -10.77
N VAL A 154 4.18 6.04 -10.48
CA VAL A 154 2.80 5.80 -10.05
C VAL A 154 2.81 4.93 -8.80
N PRO A 155 3.12 5.49 -7.63
CA PRO A 155 3.33 4.69 -6.42
C PRO A 155 2.06 4.05 -5.87
N TRP A 156 0.88 4.54 -6.24
CA TRP A 156 -0.39 4.04 -5.72
C TRP A 156 -1.51 4.15 -6.75
N CYS A 157 -2.52 3.31 -6.56
CA CYS A 157 -3.83 3.45 -7.18
C CYS A 157 -4.93 3.03 -6.19
N ALA A 158 -6.13 3.54 -6.39
CA ALA A 158 -7.32 3.18 -5.61
C ALA A 158 -8.54 3.10 -6.53
N VAL A 159 -9.33 2.03 -6.42
CA VAL A 159 -10.58 1.90 -7.17
C VAL A 159 -11.75 2.22 -6.26
N ASP A 160 -12.61 3.12 -6.69
CA ASP A 160 -13.89 3.36 -6.04
C ASP A 160 -14.85 2.20 -6.34
N GLY A 161 -15.19 1.44 -5.31
CA GLY A 161 -16.05 0.26 -5.44
C GLY A 161 -17.47 0.53 -5.91
N GLU A 162 -17.96 1.77 -5.82
CA GLU A 162 -19.29 2.16 -6.29
C GLU A 162 -19.31 2.46 -7.79
N THR A 163 -18.27 3.11 -8.30
CA THR A 163 -18.20 3.58 -9.69
C THR A 163 -17.32 2.71 -10.60
N GLY A 164 -16.36 2.01 -10.02
CA GLY A 164 -15.30 1.33 -10.75
C GLY A 164 -14.27 2.29 -11.34
N TYR A 165 -14.21 3.53 -10.86
CA TYR A 165 -13.18 4.47 -11.28
C TYR A 165 -11.90 4.26 -10.49
N LEU A 166 -10.77 4.21 -11.20
CA LEU A 166 -9.44 4.14 -10.62
C LEU A 166 -8.84 5.54 -10.52
N TYR A 167 -8.31 5.85 -9.37
CA TYR A 167 -7.64 7.10 -9.04
C TYR A 167 -6.16 6.84 -8.84
N ALA A 168 -5.30 7.69 -9.39
CA ALA A 168 -3.86 7.60 -9.25
C ALA A 168 -3.21 8.98 -9.33
N SER A 169 -2.02 9.12 -8.78
CA SER A 169 -1.18 10.29 -8.97
C SER A 169 0.30 9.90 -9.04
N LYS A 170 1.14 10.85 -9.38
CA LYS A 170 2.59 10.75 -9.23
C LYS A 170 3.01 10.83 -7.75
N TRP A 171 4.31 10.71 -7.45
CA TRP A 171 4.81 10.60 -6.08
C TRP A 171 4.98 11.94 -5.36
N THR A 172 5.51 12.96 -6.05
CA THR A 172 5.82 14.27 -5.45
C THR A 172 5.11 15.42 -6.18
N ASP A 173 5.02 16.58 -5.51
CA ASP A 173 4.39 17.78 -6.06
C ASP A 173 3.00 17.52 -6.66
N ILE A 174 2.18 16.77 -5.93
CA ILE A 174 0.88 16.30 -6.39
C ILE A 174 -0.13 17.46 -6.24
N GLU A 175 -0.50 18.05 -7.35
CA GLU A 175 -1.56 19.06 -7.44
C GLU A 175 -2.84 18.50 -8.06
N LYS A 176 -2.77 17.30 -8.63
CA LYS A 176 -3.89 16.65 -9.33
C LYS A 176 -3.91 15.14 -9.07
N ILE A 177 -5.11 14.59 -9.06
CA ILE A 177 -5.37 13.16 -9.13
C ILE A 177 -6.03 12.87 -10.47
N TYR A 178 -5.63 11.80 -11.14
CA TYR A 178 -6.13 11.38 -12.43
C TYR A 178 -7.07 10.19 -12.29
N VAL A 179 -8.16 10.20 -13.05
CA VAL A 179 -9.26 9.24 -12.92
C VAL A 179 -9.45 8.49 -14.23
N TYR A 180 -9.52 7.17 -14.11
CA TYR A 180 -9.69 6.24 -15.23
C TYR A 180 -10.87 5.30 -14.97
N ASP A 181 -11.55 4.84 -16.01
CA ASP A 181 -12.69 3.92 -15.91
C ASP A 181 -12.24 2.47 -16.12
N THR A 182 -12.22 1.67 -15.06
CA THR A 182 -11.83 0.25 -15.14
C THR A 182 -12.83 -0.59 -15.93
N ASN A 183 -14.09 -0.15 -16.02
CA ASN A 183 -15.13 -0.84 -16.77
C ASN A 183 -15.08 -0.53 -18.29
N ASN A 184 -14.22 0.42 -18.70
CA ASN A 184 -14.07 0.84 -20.08
C ASN A 184 -12.57 0.93 -20.46
N GLU A 185 -11.86 -0.21 -20.36
CA GLU A 185 -10.45 -0.35 -20.77
C GLU A 185 -9.52 0.75 -20.22
N MET A 186 -9.70 1.15 -18.96
CA MET A 186 -8.94 2.22 -18.30
C MET A 186 -8.96 3.55 -19.06
N SER A 187 -10.08 3.86 -19.74
CA SER A 187 -10.22 5.12 -20.42
C SER A 187 -10.13 6.30 -19.45
N TYR A 188 -9.40 7.33 -19.87
CA TYR A 188 -9.30 8.57 -19.06
C TYR A 188 -10.67 9.22 -18.90
N VAL A 189 -11.03 9.57 -17.66
CA VAL A 189 -12.31 10.19 -17.31
C VAL A 189 -12.13 11.68 -17.05
N LYS A 190 -11.27 12.04 -16.10
CA LYS A 190 -11.04 13.43 -15.66
C LYS A 190 -9.76 13.54 -14.84
N GLU A 191 -9.33 14.79 -14.61
CA GLU A 191 -8.42 15.14 -13.52
C GLU A 191 -9.17 15.88 -12.40
N ILE A 192 -8.68 15.75 -11.17
CA ILE A 192 -9.18 16.47 -10.01
C ILE A 192 -8.06 17.38 -9.52
N THR A 193 -8.25 18.68 -9.62
CA THR A 193 -7.31 19.66 -9.06
C THR A 193 -7.49 19.72 -7.55
N LEU A 194 -6.41 19.48 -6.82
CA LEU A 194 -6.41 19.49 -5.36
C LEU A 194 -6.43 20.92 -4.80
N ASN A 195 -7.03 21.07 -3.64
CA ASN A 195 -7.06 22.30 -2.87
C ASN A 195 -7.06 21.99 -1.37
N GLY A 196 -6.90 23.00 -0.51
CA GLY A 196 -6.71 22.79 0.93
C GLY A 196 -5.23 22.52 1.21
N ILE A 197 -4.90 21.30 1.61
CA ILE A 197 -3.50 20.85 1.74
C ILE A 197 -3.00 20.47 0.35
N THR A 198 -2.19 21.33 -0.27
CA THR A 198 -1.64 21.10 -1.62
C THR A 198 -0.39 21.97 -1.87
N PRO A 199 0.62 21.53 -2.63
CA PRO A 199 0.76 20.18 -3.15
C PRO A 199 0.95 19.13 -2.04
N ILE A 200 0.53 17.90 -2.28
CA ILE A 200 0.84 16.79 -1.40
C ILE A 200 2.03 15.99 -1.95
N HIS A 201 2.73 15.26 -1.08
CA HIS A 201 3.95 14.55 -1.44
C HIS A 201 3.97 13.17 -0.79
N ARG A 202 4.72 12.23 -1.39
CA ARG A 202 5.02 10.91 -0.83
C ARG A 202 3.77 10.15 -0.41
N ILE A 203 2.79 10.08 -1.30
CA ILE A 203 1.64 9.19 -1.14
C ILE A 203 2.05 7.79 -1.58
N GLN A 204 1.90 6.82 -0.68
CA GLN A 204 2.32 5.43 -0.88
C GLN A 204 1.14 4.47 -1.01
N GLY A 205 -0.06 4.89 -0.64
CA GLY A 205 -1.26 4.08 -0.75
C GLY A 205 -2.53 4.90 -0.79
N GLY A 206 -3.58 4.35 -1.35
CA GLY A 206 -4.90 4.95 -1.39
C GLY A 206 -5.99 3.91 -1.31
N GLU A 207 -7.12 4.25 -0.67
CA GLU A 207 -8.29 3.39 -0.58
C GLU A 207 -9.55 4.21 -0.39
N PHE A 208 -10.66 3.73 -0.94
CA PHE A 208 -11.97 4.31 -0.72
C PHE A 208 -12.67 3.71 0.51
N TYR A 209 -13.19 4.59 1.35
CA TYR A 209 -14.01 4.19 2.48
C TYR A 209 -15.12 5.21 2.72
N ASN A 210 -16.37 4.74 2.85
CA ASN A 210 -17.57 5.59 3.05
C ASN A 210 -17.63 6.76 2.04
N GLY A 211 -17.36 6.49 0.75
CA GLY A 211 -17.47 7.45 -0.35
C GLY A 211 -16.38 8.55 -0.37
N LYS A 212 -15.30 8.41 0.42
CA LYS A 212 -14.12 9.28 0.39
C LYS A 212 -12.88 8.51 0.02
N LEU A 213 -11.96 9.16 -0.66
CA LEU A 213 -10.61 8.64 -0.90
C LEU A 213 -9.72 9.01 0.29
N TYR A 214 -9.06 8.00 0.87
CA TYR A 214 -8.05 8.17 1.90
C TYR A 214 -6.69 7.80 1.34
N LEU A 215 -5.67 8.58 1.73
CA LEU A 215 -4.30 8.45 1.23
C LEU A 215 -3.33 8.26 2.39
N SER A 216 -2.47 7.25 2.30
CA SER A 216 -1.35 7.07 3.22
C SER A 216 -0.20 7.96 2.81
N ASN A 217 0.15 8.93 3.66
CA ASN A 217 1.17 9.92 3.41
C ASN A 217 2.40 9.63 4.28
N ASP A 218 3.55 9.41 3.64
CA ASP A 218 4.81 9.08 4.31
C ASP A 218 5.59 10.32 4.79
N ILE A 219 4.93 11.46 4.97
CA ILE A 219 5.55 12.65 5.55
C ILE A 219 5.24 12.71 7.05
N GLU A 220 6.27 12.99 7.84
CA GLU A 220 6.11 13.29 9.25
C GLU A 220 5.61 14.72 9.44
N ASP A 221 4.57 14.89 10.26
CA ASP A 221 4.06 16.16 10.70
C ASP A 221 4.14 16.27 12.23
N ASN A 222 4.34 17.48 12.74
CA ASN A 222 4.41 17.78 14.18
C ASN A 222 5.34 16.84 14.98
N GLY A 223 6.42 16.38 14.37
CA GLY A 223 7.48 15.62 15.03
C GLY A 223 7.20 14.15 15.21
N ASN A 224 6.94 13.41 14.16
CA ASN A 224 6.86 11.95 13.97
C ASN A 224 5.46 11.39 13.68
N TYR A 225 4.45 12.22 13.38
CA TYR A 225 3.17 11.72 12.94
C TYR A 225 3.18 11.47 11.44
N LYS A 226 2.82 10.26 11.04
CA LYS A 226 2.48 9.94 9.64
C LYS A 226 1.01 10.31 9.41
N ASN A 227 0.72 10.96 8.31
CA ASN A 227 -0.62 11.44 8.02
C ASN A 227 -1.46 10.42 7.26
N ILE A 228 -2.74 10.35 7.56
CA ILE A 228 -3.75 9.87 6.64
C ILE A 228 -4.52 11.09 6.14
N LEU A 229 -4.47 11.32 4.85
CA LEU A 229 -5.21 12.42 4.20
C LEU A 229 -6.55 11.89 3.71
N SER A 230 -7.57 12.74 3.70
CA SER A 230 -8.82 12.49 2.98
C SER A 230 -8.95 13.45 1.81
N VAL A 231 -9.47 12.96 0.70
CA VAL A 231 -9.75 13.74 -0.50
C VAL A 231 -11.23 13.65 -0.82
N ASP A 232 -11.88 14.80 -0.91
CA ASP A 232 -13.19 14.92 -1.50
C ASP A 232 -13.03 14.92 -3.03
N VAL A 233 -13.38 13.82 -3.68
CA VAL A 233 -13.16 13.62 -5.13
C VAL A 233 -14.10 14.43 -6.02
N GLU A 234 -15.13 15.08 -5.44
CA GLU A 234 -16.03 15.97 -6.17
C GLU A 234 -15.43 17.37 -6.36
N ASN A 235 -14.76 17.89 -5.32
CA ASN A 235 -14.25 19.25 -5.31
C ASN A 235 -12.73 19.38 -5.11
N GLY A 236 -12.02 18.25 -4.90
CA GLY A 236 -10.57 18.18 -4.75
C GLY A 236 -10.05 18.66 -3.37
N LYS A 237 -10.91 18.80 -2.36
CA LYS A 237 -10.48 19.27 -1.04
C LYS A 237 -9.69 18.18 -0.32
N VAL A 238 -8.47 18.53 0.12
CA VAL A 238 -7.58 17.65 0.91
C VAL A 238 -7.51 18.14 2.34
N GLU A 239 -7.70 17.21 3.28
CA GLU A 239 -7.62 17.46 4.73
C GLU A 239 -6.87 16.33 5.42
N VAL A 240 -6.29 16.60 6.60
CA VAL A 240 -5.77 15.52 7.46
C VAL A 240 -6.98 14.79 8.09
N ALA A 241 -7.14 13.51 7.78
CA ALA A 241 -8.16 12.67 8.36
C ALA A 241 -7.72 12.07 9.69
N ALA A 242 -6.48 11.62 9.77
CA ALA A 242 -5.89 11.08 10.99
C ALA A 242 -4.38 11.29 11.03
N LEU A 243 -3.85 11.44 12.25
CA LEU A 243 -2.43 11.40 12.54
C LEU A 243 -2.10 10.08 13.21
N ARG A 244 -1.03 9.41 12.77
CA ARG A 244 -0.55 8.18 13.39
C ARG A 244 0.81 8.43 14.03
N ASP A 245 0.93 8.20 15.34
CA ASP A 245 2.22 8.25 16.03
C ASP A 245 3.00 6.95 15.75
N VAL A 246 3.72 6.95 14.65
CA VAL A 246 4.58 5.85 14.22
C VAL A 246 6.00 6.38 14.12
N GLY A 247 6.82 6.05 15.11
CA GLY A 247 8.16 6.62 15.25
C GLY A 247 9.25 5.89 14.48
N GLY A 248 10.28 6.66 14.13
CA GLY A 248 11.58 6.21 13.63
C GLY A 248 11.92 6.59 12.19
N ASP A 249 13.13 7.13 12.01
CA ASP A 249 13.67 7.58 10.71
C ASP A 249 13.78 6.48 9.64
N ASN A 250 13.58 5.22 10.04
CA ASN A 250 13.69 4.05 9.16
C ASN A 250 12.32 3.43 8.83
N VAL A 251 11.22 4.10 9.14
CA VAL A 251 9.88 3.61 8.88
C VAL A 251 9.25 4.42 7.74
N GLU A 252 8.80 3.73 6.71
CA GLU A 252 7.98 4.28 5.64
C GLU A 252 6.52 3.85 5.86
N ALA A 253 5.60 4.81 5.76
CA ALA A 253 4.18 4.51 5.72
C ALA A 253 3.81 4.15 4.29
N GLU A 254 3.31 2.95 4.09
CA GLU A 254 3.02 2.37 2.78
C GLU A 254 1.50 2.29 2.53
N GLY A 255 1.01 1.18 2.03
CA GLY A 255 -0.41 1.00 1.73
C GLY A 255 -1.34 1.11 2.93
N LEU A 256 -2.60 1.40 2.66
CA LEU A 256 -3.69 1.32 3.64
C LEU A 256 -4.90 0.63 3.03
N THR A 257 -5.71 0.02 3.90
CA THR A 257 -7.02 -0.52 3.53
C THR A 257 -8.00 -0.41 4.69
N PHE A 258 -9.29 -0.58 4.42
CA PHE A 258 -10.35 -0.50 5.41
C PHE A 258 -11.15 -1.80 5.45
N TYR A 259 -11.26 -2.34 6.67
CA TYR A 259 -12.09 -3.50 6.97
C TYR A 259 -12.54 -3.45 8.43
N PRO A 260 -13.83 -3.57 8.74
CA PRO A 260 -14.31 -3.62 10.11
C PRO A 260 -13.99 -4.98 10.74
N ALA A 261 -12.89 -5.05 11.49
CA ALA A 261 -12.44 -6.27 12.16
C ALA A 261 -13.17 -6.52 13.48
N GLU A 262 -13.11 -7.76 13.99
CA GLU A 262 -13.79 -8.17 15.23
C GLU A 262 -13.28 -7.43 16.49
N ASP A 263 -12.02 -7.01 16.52
CA ASP A 263 -11.42 -6.20 17.59
C ASP A 263 -11.86 -4.73 17.56
N GLY A 264 -12.68 -4.35 16.57
CA GLY A 264 -13.22 -3.03 16.35
C GLY A 264 -12.27 -2.10 15.62
N SER A 265 -11.12 -2.57 15.14
CA SER A 265 -10.30 -1.82 14.19
C SER A 265 -10.99 -1.75 12.82
N VAL A 266 -10.72 -0.67 12.10
CA VAL A 266 -11.33 -0.41 10.78
C VAL A 266 -10.30 -0.04 9.74
N MET A 267 -9.28 0.72 10.12
CA MET A 267 -8.18 1.13 9.24
C MET A 267 -6.94 0.27 9.50
N HIS A 268 -6.39 -0.29 8.44
CA HIS A 268 -5.21 -1.15 8.48
C HIS A 268 -4.13 -0.54 7.60
N VAL A 269 -2.99 -0.19 8.21
CA VAL A 269 -1.90 0.50 7.50
C VAL A 269 -0.65 -0.35 7.56
N LEU A 270 -0.07 -0.55 6.39
CA LEU A 270 1.20 -1.21 6.23
C LEU A 270 2.32 -0.18 6.44
N ASP A 271 3.26 -0.50 7.32
CA ASP A 271 4.45 0.30 7.58
C ASP A 271 5.69 -0.57 7.35
N TYR A 272 6.61 -0.08 6.54
CA TYR A 272 7.84 -0.78 6.23
C TYR A 272 9.00 -0.24 7.04
N ASN A 273 9.64 -1.12 7.83
CA ASN A 273 10.89 -0.79 8.50
C ASN A 273 12.08 -1.38 7.73
N LYS A 274 12.94 -0.53 7.21
CA LYS A 274 14.09 -0.91 6.36
C LYS A 274 15.06 -1.90 6.99
N VAL A 275 15.04 -2.04 8.32
CA VAL A 275 15.96 -2.92 9.07
C VAL A 275 15.30 -4.24 9.46
N ILE A 276 13.99 -4.23 9.72
CA ILE A 276 13.33 -5.35 10.40
C ILE A 276 12.33 -6.06 9.52
N GLY A 277 11.55 -5.33 8.76
CA GLY A 277 10.49 -5.87 7.94
C GLY A 277 9.21 -5.04 7.96
N VAL A 278 8.08 -5.70 7.82
CA VAL A 278 6.78 -5.06 7.64
C VAL A 278 5.94 -5.18 8.89
N PHE A 279 5.20 -4.13 9.17
CA PHE A 279 4.20 -4.07 10.22
C PHE A 279 2.85 -3.73 9.59
N VAL A 280 1.79 -4.39 10.02
CA VAL A 280 0.43 -3.94 9.75
C VAL A 280 -0.14 -3.45 11.07
N HIS A 281 -0.40 -2.17 11.16
CA HIS A 281 -1.02 -1.53 12.31
C HIS A 281 -2.53 -1.40 12.10
N HIS A 282 -3.30 -1.78 13.11
CA HIS A 282 -4.76 -1.82 13.07
C HIS A 282 -5.31 -0.72 14.00
N TYR A 283 -6.13 0.15 13.43
CA TYR A 283 -6.64 1.33 14.13
C TYR A 283 -8.17 1.38 14.17
N LYS A 284 -8.71 1.83 15.31
CA LYS A 284 -10.02 2.44 15.34
C LYS A 284 -9.92 3.88 14.89
N VAL A 285 -10.77 4.25 13.97
CA VAL A 285 -10.91 5.61 13.45
C VAL A 285 -12.40 5.96 13.40
N ASP A 286 -12.72 7.21 13.71
CA ASP A 286 -14.07 7.75 13.57
C ASP A 286 -14.11 8.67 12.35
N PHE A 287 -14.20 8.07 11.18
CA PHE A 287 -14.40 8.82 9.95
C PHE A 287 -15.88 8.95 9.71
N ALA A 288 -16.42 10.13 10.01
CA ALA A 288 -17.84 10.43 9.87
C ALA A 288 -18.38 9.97 8.50
N GLU A 289 -19.45 9.18 8.54
CA GLU A 289 -20.28 8.91 7.37
C GLU A 289 -20.78 10.23 6.78
N LYS A 290 -20.81 10.34 5.46
CA LYS A 290 -21.38 11.51 4.75
C LYS A 290 -22.89 11.56 4.88
#